data_502636da5538ff35a7cd8dcf6623e57c
#
_entry.id   502636da5538ff35a7cd8dcf6623e57c
#
_cell.length_a   1.000
_cell.length_b   1.000
_cell.length_c   1.000
_cell.angle_alpha   90.00
_cell.angle_beta   90.00
_cell.angle_gamma   90.00
#
_symmetry.space_group_name_H-M   'P 1'
#
loop_
_entity.id
_entity.type
_entity.pdbx_description
1 polymer ?
#
loop_
_entity_poly.entity_id
_entity_poly.type
_entity_poly.pdbx_seq_one_letter_code
_entity_poly.pdbx_strand_id
1 'polypeptide(L)'
;MRGNRARGLLLGSRNRMVIEDNYFHIAGAAILIEGDANYWYEQSGVRDVVIRRNLFENGNYGSPGWGSACIAVGSGIPDRETSRYHRNIRVEGNTFRVFDPRIVNLYCVDGFVFTQDNVIEYTDDYPVLSGEKRNFITRNCDNIVIEKEQTDK
;
A
#
# COMPACT_ATOMS: atom_id res chain seq x y z
N MET A 1 14.88 -3.46 2.67
CA MET A 1 14.79 -2.53 3.81
C MET A 1 14.28 -3.26 5.05
N ARG A 2 14.98 -3.21 6.16
CA ARG A 2 14.55 -3.76 7.44
C ARG A 2 15.10 -2.92 8.60
N GLY A 3 14.44 -3.01 9.75
CA GLY A 3 14.87 -2.28 10.95
C GLY A 3 14.58 -0.78 10.93
N ASN A 4 13.85 -0.29 9.93
CA ASN A 4 13.37 1.08 9.94
C ASN A 4 12.20 1.19 10.93
N ARG A 5 12.25 2.18 11.81
CA ARG A 5 11.35 2.27 12.96
C ARG A 5 9.88 2.50 12.59
N ALA A 6 9.61 3.27 11.55
CA ALA A 6 8.26 3.66 11.22
C ALA A 6 7.82 3.16 9.85
N ARG A 7 8.31 3.74 8.78
CA ARG A 7 7.90 3.48 7.41
C ARG A 7 9.08 3.11 6.52
N GLY A 8 8.85 2.35 5.46
CA GLY A 8 9.88 1.98 4.50
C GLY A 8 10.17 3.13 3.53
N LEU A 9 9.31 3.31 2.56
CA LEU A 9 9.40 4.35 1.54
C LEU A 9 8.24 5.34 1.69
N LEU A 10 8.53 6.62 1.49
CA LEU A 10 7.53 7.67 1.33
C LEU A 10 7.57 8.14 -0.13
N LEU A 11 6.46 8.00 -0.84
CA LEU A 11 6.37 8.33 -2.26
C LEU A 11 5.46 9.55 -2.46
N GLY A 12 5.97 10.55 -3.16
CA GLY A 12 5.25 11.80 -3.39
C GLY A 12 5.63 12.50 -4.69
N SER A 13 5.92 11.75 -5.75
CA SER A 13 6.28 12.33 -7.06
C SER A 13 5.18 12.16 -8.08
N ARG A 14 4.99 13.17 -8.91
CA ARG A 14 4.10 13.12 -10.09
C ARG A 14 4.76 12.53 -11.33
N ASN A 15 6.03 12.20 -11.25
CA ASN A 15 6.73 11.48 -12.30
C ASN A 15 6.56 9.98 -12.11
N ARG A 16 6.70 9.24 -13.19
CA ARG A 16 6.67 7.77 -13.14
C ARG A 16 7.68 7.24 -12.13
N MET A 17 7.23 6.32 -11.28
CA MET A 17 8.06 5.64 -10.30
C MET A 17 7.94 4.14 -10.45
N VAL A 18 9.05 3.43 -10.28
CA VAL A 18 9.09 1.97 -10.23
C VAL A 18 9.80 1.57 -8.94
N ILE A 19 9.12 0.76 -8.13
CA ILE A 19 9.64 0.17 -6.91
C ILE A 19 9.73 -1.34 -7.15
N GLU A 20 10.95 -1.84 -7.33
CA GLU A 20 11.15 -3.23 -7.73
C GLU A 20 12.33 -3.90 -7.03
N ASP A 21 12.23 -5.22 -6.90
CA ASP A 21 13.31 -6.08 -6.40
C ASP A 21 13.78 -5.71 -4.98
N ASN A 22 12.84 -5.25 -4.12
CA ASN A 22 13.14 -4.90 -2.73
C ASN A 22 12.62 -5.96 -1.77
N TYR A 23 13.24 -6.01 -0.61
CA TYR A 23 12.77 -6.70 0.58
C TYR A 23 12.34 -5.67 1.63
N PHE A 24 11.13 -5.82 2.15
CA PHE A 24 10.55 -4.97 3.20
C PHE A 24 10.19 -5.80 4.43
N HIS A 25 10.78 -5.44 5.58
CA HIS A 25 10.36 -5.87 6.91
C HIS A 25 10.32 -4.62 7.78
N ILE A 26 9.16 -3.98 7.86
CA ILE A 26 9.01 -2.61 8.37
C ILE A 26 7.92 -2.56 9.45
N ALA A 27 8.19 -1.85 10.52
CA ALA A 27 7.27 -1.75 11.66
C ALA A 27 5.91 -1.09 11.35
N GLY A 28 5.86 -0.20 10.38
CA GLY A 28 4.63 0.38 9.84
C GLY A 28 4.44 0.02 8.38
N ALA A 29 3.92 0.95 7.58
CA ALA A 29 3.76 0.74 6.14
C ALA A 29 5.12 0.55 5.44
N ALA A 30 5.24 -0.49 4.63
CA ALA A 30 6.42 -0.68 3.79
C ALA A 30 6.51 0.43 2.73
N ILE A 31 5.38 0.78 2.13
CA ILE A 31 5.26 1.89 1.19
C ILE A 31 4.12 2.79 1.66
N LEU A 32 4.44 4.05 1.94
CA LEU A 32 3.47 5.09 2.23
C LEU A 32 3.42 6.08 1.06
N ILE A 33 2.21 6.29 0.54
CA ILE A 33 1.89 7.31 -0.44
C ILE A 33 0.90 8.26 0.23
N GLU A 34 1.25 9.51 0.38
CA GLU A 34 0.40 10.48 1.07
C GLU A 34 0.48 11.84 0.41
N GLY A 35 -0.63 12.54 0.31
CA GLY A 35 -0.66 13.96 0.00
C GLY A 35 -0.72 14.72 1.31
N ASP A 36 0.17 15.64 1.53
CA ASP A 36 0.24 16.42 2.76
C ASP A 36 0.13 17.94 2.48
N ALA A 37 -1.06 18.34 2.13
CA ALA A 37 -1.39 19.75 1.95
C ALA A 37 -1.86 20.43 3.26
N ASN A 38 -1.95 19.70 4.36
CA ASN A 38 -2.49 20.19 5.62
C ASN A 38 -1.44 20.54 6.67
N TYR A 39 -0.23 20.02 6.54
CA TYR A 39 0.73 20.08 7.64
C TYR A 39 2.17 20.36 7.18
N TRP A 40 2.81 19.41 6.50
CA TRP A 40 4.24 19.49 6.18
C TRP A 40 4.50 19.99 4.78
N TYR A 41 3.54 19.86 3.87
CA TYR A 41 3.66 20.22 2.44
C TYR A 41 4.82 19.50 1.72
N GLU A 42 5.20 18.32 2.22
CA GLU A 42 6.39 17.60 1.75
C GLU A 42 6.11 16.68 0.58
N GLN A 43 4.85 16.32 0.35
CA GLN A 43 4.49 15.33 -0.65
C GLN A 43 3.38 15.84 -1.57
N SER A 44 3.48 15.47 -2.83
CA SER A 44 2.42 15.66 -3.82
C SER A 44 1.70 14.35 -4.11
N GLY A 45 0.55 14.41 -4.79
CA GLY A 45 -0.10 13.21 -5.32
C GLY A 45 0.80 12.46 -6.29
N VAL A 46 0.77 11.13 -6.24
CA VAL A 46 1.53 10.30 -7.17
C VAL A 46 0.81 10.10 -8.49
N ARG A 47 1.57 9.78 -9.52
CA ARG A 47 1.07 9.41 -10.83
C ARG A 47 1.99 8.36 -11.46
N ASP A 48 1.39 7.30 -12.03
CA ASP A 48 2.09 6.24 -12.75
C ASP A 48 3.14 5.51 -11.88
N VAL A 49 2.68 4.85 -10.83
CA VAL A 49 3.50 4.06 -9.89
C VAL A 49 3.38 2.58 -10.22
N VAL A 50 4.51 1.90 -10.35
CA VAL A 50 4.59 0.44 -10.48
C VAL A 50 5.37 -0.12 -9.29
N ILE A 51 4.74 -1.05 -8.56
CA ILE A 51 5.32 -1.78 -7.43
C ILE A 51 5.39 -3.25 -7.85
N ARG A 52 6.60 -3.78 -8.06
CA ARG A 52 6.74 -5.12 -8.62
C ARG A 52 7.94 -5.90 -8.09
N ARG A 53 7.79 -7.24 -8.05
CA ARG A 53 8.84 -8.18 -7.65
C ARG A 53 9.47 -7.83 -6.30
N ASN A 54 8.67 -7.30 -5.37
CA ASN A 54 9.12 -7.06 -4.02
C ASN A 54 8.66 -8.19 -3.10
N LEU A 55 9.41 -8.41 -2.03
CA LEU A 55 9.01 -9.24 -0.90
C LEU A 55 8.64 -8.34 0.28
N PHE A 56 7.39 -8.40 0.68
CA PHE A 56 6.87 -7.78 1.91
C PHE A 56 6.74 -8.85 2.98
N GLU A 57 7.56 -8.78 4.02
CA GLU A 57 7.57 -9.76 5.08
C GLU A 57 7.16 -9.15 6.41
N ASN A 58 6.07 -9.65 6.97
CA ASN A 58 5.60 -9.34 8.33
C ASN A 58 5.70 -7.86 8.72
N GLY A 59 5.18 -6.98 7.85
CA GLY A 59 5.08 -5.54 8.15
C GLY A 59 3.95 -5.21 9.12
N ASN A 60 3.84 -3.94 9.51
CA ASN A 60 2.78 -3.40 10.38
C ASN A 60 2.74 -3.98 11.80
N TYR A 61 3.86 -4.45 12.34
CA TYR A 61 3.96 -4.95 13.70
C TYR A 61 4.14 -3.84 14.75
N GLY A 62 4.30 -2.61 14.34
CA GLY A 62 4.52 -1.46 15.20
C GLY A 62 3.25 -0.65 15.48
N SER A 63 3.43 0.64 15.76
CA SER A 63 2.33 1.55 16.07
C SER A 63 1.35 1.72 14.91
N PRO A 64 0.03 1.72 15.17
CA PRO A 64 -1.00 1.99 14.16
C PRO A 64 -0.83 3.31 13.39
N GLY A 65 -0.21 4.31 14.01
CA GLY A 65 0.07 5.61 13.37
C GLY A 65 1.19 5.57 12.33
N TRP A 66 1.87 4.44 12.16
CA TRP A 66 2.98 4.30 11.22
C TRP A 66 2.58 3.73 9.86
N GLY A 67 1.32 3.42 9.69
CA GLY A 67 0.75 2.96 8.45
C GLY A 67 -0.42 2.03 8.66
N SER A 68 -1.35 2.05 7.74
CA SER A 68 -2.61 1.31 7.83
C SER A 68 -2.59 -0.03 7.07
N ALA A 69 -1.54 -0.30 6.29
CA ALA A 69 -1.35 -1.50 5.48
C ALA A 69 0.11 -1.63 5.02
N CYS A 70 0.49 -2.74 4.39
CA CYS A 70 1.80 -2.87 3.73
C CYS A 70 2.02 -1.77 2.70
N ILE A 71 1.02 -1.53 1.84
CA ILE A 71 0.95 -0.40 0.92
C ILE A 71 -0.19 0.49 1.38
N ALA A 72 0.14 1.63 1.98
CA ALA A 72 -0.82 2.60 2.48
C ALA A 72 -0.83 3.84 1.59
N VAL A 73 -1.99 4.13 1.00
CA VAL A 73 -2.21 5.32 0.18
C VAL A 73 -3.21 6.20 0.90
N GLY A 74 -2.72 7.29 1.46
CA GLY A 74 -3.49 8.29 2.20
C GLY A 74 -3.64 9.59 1.42
N SER A 75 -4.36 10.53 2.01
CA SER A 75 -4.54 11.85 1.41
C SER A 75 -4.80 12.89 2.48
N GLY A 76 -3.81 13.71 2.76
CA GLY A 76 -3.88 14.87 3.65
C GLY A 76 -4.30 16.15 2.92
N ILE A 77 -5.40 16.09 2.15
CA ILE A 77 -5.90 17.22 1.34
C ILE A 77 -7.28 17.67 1.82
N PRO A 78 -7.68 18.95 1.58
CA PRO A 78 -8.97 19.48 2.02
C PRO A 78 -10.17 18.75 1.41
N ASP A 79 -10.18 18.50 0.11
CA ASP A 79 -11.32 17.97 -0.65
C ASP A 79 -11.29 16.45 -0.84
N ARG A 80 -11.09 15.71 0.24
CA ARG A 80 -10.96 14.25 0.21
C ARG A 80 -12.13 13.51 -0.41
N GLU A 81 -13.35 14.03 -0.21
CA GLU A 81 -14.57 13.34 -0.65
C GLU A 81 -14.71 13.34 -2.17
N THR A 82 -14.25 14.36 -2.83
CA THR A 82 -14.37 14.54 -4.29
C THR A 82 -13.05 14.33 -5.04
N SER A 83 -11.92 14.45 -4.35
CA SER A 83 -10.62 14.35 -4.99
C SER A 83 -10.22 12.91 -5.31
N ARG A 84 -9.57 12.74 -6.44
CA ARG A 84 -8.81 11.54 -6.84
C ARG A 84 -7.37 11.98 -7.02
N TYR A 85 -6.73 12.19 -5.88
CA TYR A 85 -5.43 12.85 -5.81
C TYR A 85 -4.29 12.00 -6.35
N HIS A 86 -4.37 10.69 -6.11
CA HIS A 86 -3.40 9.72 -6.61
C HIS A 86 -3.94 8.99 -7.83
N ARG A 87 -3.07 8.71 -8.80
CA ARG A 87 -3.49 8.09 -10.06
C ARG A 87 -2.55 7.01 -10.54
N ASN A 88 -3.13 5.98 -11.17
CA ASN A 88 -2.42 4.93 -11.90
C ASN A 88 -1.37 4.22 -11.04
N ILE A 89 -1.81 3.47 -10.05
CA ILE A 89 -0.95 2.64 -9.20
C ILE A 89 -1.13 1.18 -9.61
N ARG A 90 -0.05 0.50 -9.95
CA ARG A 90 -0.03 -0.90 -10.33
C ARG A 90 0.85 -1.71 -9.39
N VAL A 91 0.32 -2.81 -8.87
CA VAL A 91 1.00 -3.76 -7.99
C VAL A 91 1.00 -5.11 -8.68
N GLU A 92 2.18 -5.63 -9.04
CA GLU A 92 2.32 -6.83 -9.87
C GLU A 92 3.49 -7.71 -9.44
N GLY A 93 3.31 -9.03 -9.44
CA GLY A 93 4.37 -10.00 -9.21
C GLY A 93 5.09 -9.86 -7.87
N ASN A 94 4.43 -9.35 -6.82
CA ASN A 94 5.01 -9.24 -5.49
C ASN A 94 4.65 -10.46 -4.64
N THR A 95 5.43 -10.72 -3.61
CA THR A 95 5.12 -11.66 -2.55
C THR A 95 4.84 -10.91 -1.26
N PHE A 96 3.66 -11.14 -0.69
CA PHE A 96 3.23 -10.64 0.62
C PHE A 96 3.20 -11.81 1.60
N ARG A 97 4.24 -11.98 2.37
CA ARG A 97 4.34 -12.98 3.43
C ARG A 97 4.08 -12.30 4.76
N VAL A 98 2.84 -12.39 5.26
CA VAL A 98 2.34 -11.48 6.29
C VAL A 98 1.52 -12.18 7.36
N PHE A 99 1.60 -11.70 8.60
CA PHE A 99 0.75 -12.13 9.70
C PHE A 99 -0.57 -11.35 9.79
N ASP A 100 -0.58 -10.11 9.26
CA ASP A 100 -1.75 -9.21 9.30
C ASP A 100 -2.36 -9.08 7.89
N PRO A 101 -3.68 -9.18 7.74
CA PRO A 101 -4.33 -9.18 6.43
C PRO A 101 -4.27 -7.84 5.69
N ARG A 102 -3.91 -6.74 6.32
CA ARG A 102 -3.88 -5.41 5.71
C ARG A 102 -2.76 -5.28 4.67
N ILE A 103 -3.05 -5.69 3.45
CA ILE A 103 -2.09 -5.62 2.32
C ILE A 103 -2.09 -4.22 1.71
N VAL A 104 -3.29 -3.72 1.35
CA VAL A 104 -3.45 -2.44 0.66
C VAL A 104 -4.57 -1.63 1.30
N ASN A 105 -4.31 -0.36 1.58
CA ASN A 105 -5.31 0.62 1.97
C ASN A 105 -5.24 1.83 1.04
N LEU A 106 -6.33 2.12 0.34
CA LEU A 106 -6.41 3.18 -0.66
C LEU A 106 -7.40 4.27 -0.25
N TYR A 107 -6.97 5.51 -0.35
CA TYR A 107 -7.80 6.68 -0.15
C TYR A 107 -7.53 7.73 -1.23
N CYS A 108 -8.60 8.21 -1.90
CA CYS A 108 -8.54 9.20 -2.99
C CYS A 108 -7.68 8.77 -4.19
N VAL A 109 -7.88 7.55 -4.66
CA VAL A 109 -7.15 6.96 -5.79
C VAL A 109 -8.06 6.81 -7.00
N ASP A 110 -7.57 7.20 -8.18
CA ASP A 110 -8.17 6.91 -9.48
C ASP A 110 -7.21 6.02 -10.29
N GLY A 111 -7.63 4.78 -10.54
CA GLY A 111 -6.82 3.79 -11.22
C GLY A 111 -5.85 3.06 -10.28
N PHE A 112 -6.25 1.88 -9.85
CA PHE A 112 -5.41 0.94 -9.10
C PHE A 112 -5.60 -0.46 -9.67
N VAL A 113 -4.51 -1.16 -9.91
CA VAL A 113 -4.53 -2.55 -10.37
C VAL A 113 -3.66 -3.40 -9.45
N PHE A 114 -4.25 -4.44 -8.89
CA PHE A 114 -3.54 -5.53 -8.21
C PHE A 114 -3.68 -6.77 -9.07
N THR A 115 -2.59 -7.20 -9.67
CA THR A 115 -2.59 -8.29 -10.63
C THR A 115 -2.61 -9.66 -9.96
N GLN A 116 -3.10 -10.67 -10.67
CA GLN A 116 -3.24 -12.04 -10.19
C GLN A 116 -1.92 -12.75 -9.87
N ASP A 117 -0.80 -12.26 -10.38
CA ASP A 117 0.54 -12.79 -10.16
C ASP A 117 1.19 -12.33 -8.84
N ASN A 118 0.49 -11.52 -8.05
CA ASN A 118 0.88 -11.27 -6.66
C ASN A 118 0.51 -12.47 -5.78
N VAL A 119 1.42 -12.87 -4.92
CA VAL A 119 1.24 -13.98 -3.98
C VAL A 119 1.01 -13.44 -2.57
N ILE A 120 -0.01 -13.94 -1.87
CA ILE A 120 -0.29 -13.62 -0.46
C ILE A 120 -0.17 -14.90 0.36
N GLU A 121 0.81 -14.93 1.28
CA GLU A 121 1.08 -16.02 2.20
C GLU A 121 0.87 -15.51 3.63
N TYR A 122 0.04 -16.20 4.41
CA TYR A 122 -0.15 -15.85 5.82
C TYR A 122 0.83 -16.60 6.70
N THR A 123 1.39 -15.88 7.69
CA THR A 123 2.25 -16.42 8.74
C THR A 123 1.57 -16.28 10.09
N ASP A 124 2.07 -17.01 11.07
CA ASP A 124 1.69 -16.92 12.49
C ASP A 124 2.82 -16.35 13.36
N ASP A 125 3.78 -15.68 12.73
CA ASP A 125 4.98 -15.15 13.41
C ASP A 125 4.65 -14.06 14.44
N TYR A 126 3.53 -13.34 14.28
CA TYR A 126 3.07 -12.29 15.19
C TYR A 126 1.56 -12.37 15.40
N PRO A 127 1.06 -11.94 16.56
CA PRO A 127 -0.39 -11.87 16.79
C PRO A 127 -1.02 -10.76 15.95
N VAL A 128 -2.17 -11.05 15.33
CA VAL A 128 -2.97 -10.05 14.61
C VAL A 128 -3.64 -9.12 15.62
N LEU A 129 -3.26 -7.85 15.62
CA LEU A 129 -3.76 -6.84 16.57
C LEU A 129 -4.80 -5.90 15.96
N SER A 130 -4.91 -5.85 14.63
CA SER A 130 -5.74 -4.85 13.94
C SER A 130 -7.24 -5.12 14.02
N GLY A 131 -7.66 -6.35 14.22
CA GLY A 131 -9.06 -6.78 14.08
C GLY A 131 -9.59 -6.70 12.64
N GLU A 132 -8.82 -6.19 11.68
CA GLU A 132 -9.18 -6.16 10.27
C GLU A 132 -9.04 -7.54 9.64
N LYS A 133 -9.96 -7.90 8.77
CA LYS A 133 -9.97 -9.18 8.06
C LYS A 133 -9.81 -9.05 6.54
N ARG A 134 -9.83 -7.81 6.05
CA ARG A 134 -9.75 -7.53 4.61
C ARG A 134 -8.33 -7.25 4.17
N ASN A 135 -7.96 -7.81 3.04
CA ASN A 135 -6.66 -7.52 2.40
C ASN A 135 -6.64 -6.13 1.73
N PHE A 136 -7.80 -5.70 1.26
CA PHE A 136 -7.95 -4.46 0.51
C PHE A 136 -9.02 -3.58 1.18
N ILE A 137 -8.63 -2.37 1.51
CA ILE A 137 -9.49 -1.33 2.07
C ILE A 137 -9.48 -0.16 1.11
N THR A 138 -10.67 0.28 0.67
CA THR A 138 -10.78 1.38 -0.29
C THR A 138 -11.77 2.42 0.20
N ARG A 139 -11.43 3.69 0.03
CA ARG A 139 -12.30 4.83 0.32
C ARG A 139 -12.10 5.92 -0.72
N ASN A 140 -13.20 6.46 -1.26
CA ASN A 140 -13.18 7.53 -2.26
C ASN A 140 -12.22 7.22 -3.42
N CYS A 141 -12.40 6.06 -4.04
CA CYS A 141 -11.57 5.55 -5.11
C CYS A 141 -12.43 5.22 -6.33
N ASP A 142 -11.84 5.39 -7.51
CA ASP A 142 -12.43 5.02 -8.81
C ASP A 142 -11.47 4.08 -9.57
N ASN A 143 -12.02 3.27 -10.48
CA ASN A 143 -11.25 2.39 -11.36
C ASN A 143 -10.29 1.45 -10.61
N ILE A 144 -10.84 0.75 -9.61
CA ILE A 144 -10.08 -0.22 -8.80
C ILE A 144 -10.27 -1.62 -9.35
N VAL A 145 -9.18 -2.27 -9.75
CA VAL A 145 -9.15 -3.64 -10.26
C VAL A 145 -8.30 -4.50 -9.33
N ILE A 146 -8.90 -5.54 -8.77
CA ILE A 146 -8.22 -6.58 -8.00
C ILE A 146 -8.47 -7.88 -8.75
N GLU A 147 -7.45 -8.33 -9.48
CA GLU A 147 -7.53 -9.57 -10.22
C GLU A 147 -7.49 -10.75 -9.24
N LYS A 148 -8.32 -11.75 -9.50
CA LYS A 148 -8.35 -13.01 -8.74
C LYS A 148 -7.75 -14.11 -9.58
N GLU A 149 -7.10 -15.08 -8.94
CA GLU A 149 -6.78 -16.33 -9.62
C GLU A 149 -8.05 -16.90 -10.28
N GLN A 150 -7.96 -17.24 -11.56
CA GLN A 150 -8.99 -18.04 -12.19
C GLN A 150 -8.89 -19.44 -11.57
N THR A 151 -9.75 -19.74 -10.62
CA THR A 151 -9.98 -21.12 -10.22
C THR A 151 -10.66 -21.82 -11.40
N ASP A 152 -9.88 -22.58 -12.16
CA ASP A 152 -10.43 -23.52 -13.13
C ASP A 152 -11.40 -24.44 -12.38
N LYS A 153 -12.65 -24.44 -12.85
CA LYS A 153 -13.72 -25.35 -12.38
C LYS A 153 -13.54 -26.73 -12.96
#